data_980ed63b41256df46c91cf52ae0b673a
#
_entry.id   980ed63b41256df46c91cf52ae0b673a
#
_cell.length_a   1.000
_cell.length_b   1.000
_cell.length_c   1.000
_cell.angle_alpha   90.00
_cell.angle_beta   90.00
_cell.angle_gamma   90.00
#
_symmetry.space_group_name_H-M   'P 1'
#
loop_
_entity.id
_entity.type
_entity.pdbx_description
1 polymer ?
#
loop_
_entity_poly.entity_id
_entity_poly.type
_entity_poly.pdbx_seq_one_letter_code
_entity_poly.pdbx_strand_id
1 'polypeptide(L)'
;IYGLSDIINNLKNNIVDTIIITDNAELYIIEIKCGRCNHTQEKIVEQQKIIPTKTEFQNLPCTSCNSMDVMVSDQDLVDYLNLLSAKTGSKMEVISGTSEYGLMLSNIGKVGAILRYNPNYSS
;
A
#
# COMPACT_ATOMS: atom_id res chain seq x y z
N ILE A 1 -1.23 -3.41 -13.77
CA ILE A 1 -0.81 -4.46 -12.83
C ILE A 1 -1.74 -4.51 -11.64
N TYR A 2 -1.76 -5.62 -10.99
CA TYR A 2 -2.55 -5.88 -9.80
C TYR A 2 -1.62 -6.46 -8.74
N GLY A 3 -2.05 -6.48 -7.52
CA GLY A 3 -1.18 -6.89 -6.42
C GLY A 3 -0.60 -5.66 -5.74
N LEU A 4 -1.07 -5.38 -4.54
CA LEU A 4 -0.83 -4.11 -3.88
C LEU A 4 0.64 -3.87 -3.55
N SER A 5 1.37 -4.92 -3.17
CA SER A 5 2.80 -4.80 -2.90
C SER A 5 3.59 -4.37 -4.15
N ASP A 6 3.25 -4.96 -5.30
CA ASP A 6 3.89 -4.61 -6.57
C ASP A 6 3.52 -3.19 -7.00
N ILE A 7 2.26 -2.80 -6.79
CA ILE A 7 1.79 -1.45 -7.12
C ILE A 7 2.56 -0.41 -6.30
N ILE A 8 2.68 -0.61 -4.99
CA ILE A 8 3.40 0.31 -4.12
C ILE A 8 4.88 0.39 -4.51
N ASN A 9 5.49 -0.75 -4.78
CA ASN A 9 6.90 -0.78 -5.19
C ASN A 9 7.12 -0.03 -6.50
N ASN A 10 6.28 -0.27 -7.51
CA ASN A 10 6.39 0.44 -8.78
C ASN A 10 6.08 1.92 -8.64
N LEU A 11 5.18 2.28 -7.74
CA LEU A 11 4.86 3.67 -7.46
C LEU A 11 6.07 4.41 -6.88
N LYS A 12 6.76 3.79 -5.94
CA LYS A 12 7.99 4.33 -5.35
C LYS A 12 9.12 4.48 -6.37
N ASN A 13 9.09 3.69 -7.42
CA ASN A 13 10.08 3.73 -8.51
C ASN A 13 9.67 4.62 -9.68
N ASN A 14 8.60 5.41 -9.54
CA ASN A 14 8.10 6.33 -10.57
C ASN A 14 7.65 5.64 -11.88
N ILE A 15 7.24 4.40 -11.81
CA ILE A 15 6.82 3.62 -12.99
C ILE A 15 5.31 3.74 -13.24
N VAL A 16 4.55 4.12 -12.21
CA VAL A 16 3.08 4.14 -12.29
C VAL A 16 2.59 5.45 -12.90
N ASP A 17 1.75 5.36 -13.93
CA ASP A 17 1.06 6.50 -14.50
C ASP A 17 -0.22 6.83 -13.73
N THR A 18 -1.06 5.83 -13.50
CA THR A 18 -2.36 6.01 -12.83
C THR A 18 -2.62 4.85 -11.88
N ILE A 19 -3.09 5.18 -10.67
CA ILE A 19 -3.62 4.20 -9.72
C ILE A 19 -5.14 4.24 -9.81
N ILE A 20 -5.76 3.06 -9.83
CA ILE A 20 -7.21 2.91 -9.83
C ILE A 20 -7.60 2.15 -8.58
N ILE A 21 -8.49 2.71 -7.78
CA ILE A 21 -8.94 2.09 -6.54
C ILE A 21 -10.48 2.18 -6.46
N THR A 22 -11.11 1.17 -5.87
CA THR A 22 -12.55 1.20 -5.66
C THR A 22 -12.89 2.05 -4.44
N ASP A 23 -14.04 2.70 -4.46
CA ASP A 23 -14.51 3.57 -3.36
C ASP A 23 -14.85 2.78 -2.09
N ASN A 24 -14.99 1.47 -2.18
CA ASN A 24 -15.28 0.58 -1.06
C ASN A 24 -14.10 -0.30 -0.66
N ALA A 25 -12.88 0.13 -0.94
CA ALA A 25 -11.69 -0.69 -0.68
C ALA A 25 -11.50 -1.01 0.81
N GLU A 26 -11.72 -0.05 1.69
CA GLU A 26 -11.64 -0.22 3.16
C GLU A 26 -10.38 -0.95 3.63
N LEU A 27 -9.25 -0.58 3.04
CA LEU A 27 -7.95 -1.15 3.37
C LEU A 27 -7.09 -0.12 4.10
N TYR A 28 -6.22 -0.62 4.96
CA TYR A 28 -5.34 0.21 5.79
C TYR A 28 -3.92 -0.30 5.67
N ILE A 29 -2.97 0.62 5.78
CA ILE A 29 -1.56 0.26 5.79
C ILE A 29 -1.04 0.42 7.21
N ILE A 30 -0.37 -0.61 7.71
CA ILE A 30 0.29 -0.59 9.00
C ILE A 30 1.77 -0.37 8.74
N GLU A 31 2.32 0.72 9.28
CA GLU A 31 3.74 1.02 9.14
C GLU A 31 4.44 0.72 10.46
N ILE A 32 5.50 -0.07 10.39
CA ILE A 32 6.33 -0.42 11.54
C ILE A 32 7.71 0.19 11.29
N LYS A 33 8.12 1.11 12.16
CA LYS A 33 9.41 1.80 12.03
C LYS A 33 10.25 1.57 13.28
N CYS A 34 11.50 1.16 13.09
CA CYS A 34 12.46 1.04 14.18
C CYS A 34 13.03 2.40 14.52
N GLY A 35 12.98 2.78 15.80
CA GLY A 35 13.56 4.03 16.29
C GLY A 35 15.09 4.03 16.34
N ARG A 36 15.73 2.88 16.19
CA ARG A 36 17.19 2.76 16.25
C ARG A 36 17.86 2.71 14.89
N CYS A 37 17.41 1.79 14.02
CA CYS A 37 18.05 1.59 12.72
C CYS A 37 17.25 2.19 11.57
N ASN A 38 16.09 2.77 11.83
CA ASN A 38 15.17 3.34 10.84
C ASN A 38 14.63 2.34 9.83
N HIS A 39 14.76 1.04 10.10
CA HIS A 39 14.15 0.01 9.27
C HIS A 39 12.63 0.16 9.28
N THR A 40 12.01 0.10 8.12
CA THR A 40 10.55 0.21 7.98
C THR A 40 9.97 -1.04 7.35
N GLN A 41 8.78 -1.42 7.83
CA GLN A 41 7.97 -2.47 7.23
C GLN A 41 6.56 -1.93 7.02
N GLU A 42 5.87 -2.47 6.03
CA GLU A 42 4.50 -2.08 5.75
C GLU A 42 3.64 -3.32 5.58
N LYS A 43 2.45 -3.32 6.18
CA LYS A 43 1.46 -4.38 6.02
C LYS A 43 0.12 -3.79 5.64
N ILE A 44 -0.60 -4.44 4.74
CA ILE A 44 -1.92 -4.01 4.32
C ILE A 44 -2.95 -4.94 4.94
N VAL A 45 -3.90 -4.34 5.65
CA VAL A 45 -4.89 -5.09 6.42
C VAL A 45 -6.28 -4.49 6.22
N GLU A 46 -7.29 -5.32 6.49
CA GLU A 46 -8.68 -4.87 6.62
C GLU A 46 -8.88 -4.21 7.99
N GLN A 47 -9.95 -3.44 8.13
CA GLN A 47 -10.21 -2.64 9.34
C GLN A 47 -10.18 -3.49 10.61
N GLN A 48 -10.78 -4.67 10.61
CA GLN A 48 -10.84 -5.52 11.80
C GLN A 48 -9.48 -6.09 12.19
N LYS A 49 -8.48 -5.98 11.33
CA LYS A 49 -7.13 -6.48 11.60
C LYS A 49 -6.17 -5.39 12.05
N ILE A 50 -6.60 -4.12 12.11
CA ILE A 50 -5.71 -3.01 12.49
C ILE A 50 -5.16 -3.23 13.90
N ILE A 51 -6.04 -3.38 14.89
CA ILE A 51 -5.61 -3.50 16.29
C ILE A 51 -4.82 -4.78 16.55
N PRO A 52 -5.27 -5.97 16.09
CA PRO A 52 -4.47 -7.18 16.28
C PRO A 52 -3.08 -7.09 15.64
N THR A 53 -2.98 -6.53 14.44
CA THR A 53 -1.70 -6.40 13.74
C THR A 53 -0.78 -5.42 14.45
N LYS A 54 -1.29 -4.27 14.87
CA LYS A 54 -0.49 -3.28 15.62
C LYS A 54 0.02 -3.88 16.94
N THR A 55 -0.84 -4.59 17.65
CA THR A 55 -0.46 -5.23 18.93
C THR A 55 0.64 -6.27 18.70
N GLU A 56 0.51 -7.08 17.66
CA GLU A 56 1.53 -8.08 17.32
C GLU A 56 2.89 -7.42 17.09
N PHE A 57 2.95 -6.40 16.24
CA PHE A 57 4.23 -5.77 15.90
C PHE A 57 4.81 -4.90 17.00
N GLN A 58 3.97 -4.36 17.89
CA GLN A 58 4.45 -3.63 19.07
C GLN A 58 5.21 -4.54 20.04
N ASN A 59 4.93 -5.84 20.02
CA ASN A 59 5.53 -6.83 20.90
C ASN A 59 6.65 -7.63 20.24
N LEU A 60 7.00 -7.30 18.98
CA LEU A 60 8.07 -7.98 18.25
C LEU A 60 9.29 -7.07 18.11
N PRO A 61 10.50 -7.64 18.17
CA PRO A 61 11.70 -6.85 17.93
C PRO A 61 11.84 -6.48 16.46
N CYS A 62 12.63 -5.46 16.19
CA CYS A 62 12.98 -5.09 14.82
C CYS A 62 13.67 -6.27 14.12
N THR A 63 13.24 -6.58 12.90
CA THR A 63 13.80 -7.69 12.13
C THR A 63 15.22 -7.42 11.65
N SER A 64 15.65 -6.16 11.64
CA SER A 64 16.97 -5.76 11.18
C SER A 64 18.00 -5.68 12.32
N CYS A 65 17.64 -5.11 13.47
CA CYS A 65 18.59 -4.86 14.56
C CYS A 65 18.18 -5.45 15.91
N ASN A 66 17.05 -6.17 15.98
CA ASN A 66 16.50 -6.78 17.19
C ASN A 66 16.12 -5.78 18.30
N SER A 67 16.08 -4.50 18.03
CA SER A 67 15.64 -3.51 19.00
C SER A 67 14.15 -3.63 19.26
N MET A 68 13.72 -3.42 20.50
CA MET A 68 12.30 -3.35 20.87
C MET A 68 11.75 -1.92 20.70
N ASP A 69 12.58 -0.97 20.28
CA ASP A 69 12.17 0.41 20.06
C ASP A 69 11.52 0.56 18.69
N VAL A 70 10.32 0.00 18.54
CA VAL A 70 9.56 0.05 17.30
C VAL A 70 8.32 0.93 17.49
N MET A 71 8.03 1.74 16.48
CA MET A 71 6.81 2.54 16.40
C MET A 71 5.90 1.94 15.36
N VAL A 72 4.63 1.77 15.72
CA VAL A 72 3.62 1.19 14.84
C VAL A 72 2.51 2.20 14.65
N SER A 73 2.20 2.50 13.40
CA SER A 73 1.13 3.42 13.04
C SER A 73 0.25 2.82 11.96
N ASP A 74 -0.94 3.39 11.79
CA ASP A 74 -1.87 2.98 10.75
C ASP A 74 -2.33 4.19 9.95
N GLN A 75 -2.66 3.96 8.69
CA GLN A 75 -3.15 4.98 7.79
C GLN A 75 -4.13 4.36 6.80
N ASP A 76 -5.16 5.11 6.44
CA ASP A 76 -6.06 4.71 5.35
C ASP A 76 -5.26 4.53 4.06
N LEU A 77 -5.53 3.45 3.33
CA LEU A 77 -4.77 3.15 2.13
C LEU A 77 -4.96 4.21 1.03
N VAL A 78 -6.18 4.75 0.91
CA VAL A 78 -6.44 5.80 -0.09
C VAL A 78 -5.60 7.03 0.20
N ASP A 79 -5.53 7.46 1.46
CA ASP A 79 -4.70 8.58 1.87
C ASP A 79 -3.22 8.32 1.62
N TYR A 80 -2.76 7.12 1.95
CA TYR A 80 -1.37 6.72 1.72
C TYR A 80 -1.02 6.76 0.24
N LEU A 81 -1.85 6.16 -0.60
CA LEU A 81 -1.64 6.15 -2.05
C LEU A 81 -1.71 7.55 -2.65
N ASN A 82 -2.60 8.39 -2.13
CA ASN A 82 -2.74 9.76 -2.59
C ASN A 82 -1.46 10.58 -2.32
N LEU A 83 -0.90 10.45 -1.13
CA LEU A 83 0.37 11.10 -0.79
C LEU A 83 1.51 10.59 -1.68
N LEU A 84 1.57 9.29 -1.89
CA LEU A 84 2.63 8.68 -2.69
C LEU A 84 2.50 9.09 -4.16
N SER A 85 1.27 9.15 -4.67
CA SER A 85 1.00 9.61 -6.04
C SER A 85 1.42 11.05 -6.26
N ALA A 86 1.16 11.91 -5.28
CA ALA A 86 1.56 13.32 -5.34
C ALA A 86 3.10 13.46 -5.41
N LYS A 87 3.82 12.62 -4.68
CA LYS A 87 5.29 12.65 -4.69
C LYS A 87 5.88 12.19 -6.00
N THR A 88 5.21 11.27 -6.70
CA THR A 88 5.73 10.64 -7.91
C THR A 88 5.12 11.19 -9.19
N GLY A 89 4.18 12.14 -9.08
CA GLY A 89 3.49 12.70 -10.24
C GLY A 89 2.52 11.75 -10.90
N SER A 90 2.10 10.70 -10.20
CA SER A 90 1.11 9.75 -10.68
C SER A 90 -0.30 10.29 -10.49
N LYS A 91 -1.24 9.83 -11.30
CA LYS A 91 -2.65 10.15 -11.16
C LYS A 91 -3.32 9.09 -10.29
N MET A 92 -4.41 9.48 -9.65
CA MET A 92 -5.20 8.55 -8.86
C MET A 92 -6.67 8.69 -9.23
N GLU A 93 -7.31 7.58 -9.58
CA GLU A 93 -8.73 7.53 -9.91
C GLU A 93 -9.46 6.63 -8.92
N VAL A 94 -10.55 7.12 -8.35
CA VAL A 94 -11.44 6.34 -7.50
C VAL A 94 -12.67 5.99 -8.32
N ILE A 95 -12.97 4.70 -8.41
CA ILE A 95 -14.12 4.21 -9.17
C ILE A 95 -15.14 3.57 -8.23
N SER A 96 -16.40 3.51 -8.68
CA SER A 96 -17.45 2.87 -7.91
C SER A 96 -17.20 1.36 -7.82
N GLY A 97 -17.24 0.82 -6.60
CA GLY A 97 -17.11 -0.62 -6.37
C GLY A 97 -18.29 -1.43 -6.93
N THR A 98 -19.40 -0.76 -7.28
CA THR A 98 -20.59 -1.40 -7.86
C THR A 98 -20.61 -1.34 -9.39
N SER A 99 -19.70 -0.59 -10.01
CA SER A 99 -19.57 -0.58 -11.47
C SER A 99 -19.02 -1.92 -11.97
N GLU A 100 -19.20 -2.19 -13.27
CA GLU A 100 -18.67 -3.41 -13.85
C GLU A 100 -17.17 -3.55 -13.64
N TYR A 101 -16.41 -2.50 -13.91
CA TYR A 101 -14.97 -2.49 -13.70
C TYR A 101 -14.62 -2.57 -12.22
N GLY A 102 -15.38 -1.88 -11.36
CA GLY A 102 -15.17 -1.93 -9.91
C GLY A 102 -15.42 -3.32 -9.33
N LEU A 103 -16.43 -4.04 -9.82
CA LEU A 103 -16.68 -5.42 -9.39
C LEU A 103 -15.53 -6.34 -9.80
N MET A 104 -15.03 -6.18 -11.02
CA MET A 104 -13.88 -6.94 -11.49
C MET A 104 -12.65 -6.64 -10.60
N LEU A 105 -12.39 -5.37 -10.34
CA LEU A 105 -11.26 -4.95 -9.53
C LEU A 105 -11.36 -5.46 -8.10
N SER A 106 -12.57 -5.48 -7.52
CA SER A 106 -12.82 -5.99 -6.17
C SER A 106 -12.44 -7.45 -6.02
N ASN A 107 -12.53 -8.23 -7.10
CA ASN A 107 -12.17 -9.65 -7.10
C ASN A 107 -10.67 -9.89 -7.19
N ILE A 108 -9.87 -8.87 -7.53
CA ILE A 108 -8.44 -9.02 -7.76
C ILE A 108 -7.60 -8.09 -6.87
N GLY A 109 -8.16 -7.60 -5.77
CA GLY A 109 -7.42 -6.84 -4.77
C GLY A 109 -7.86 -5.41 -4.57
N LYS A 110 -8.89 -4.95 -5.28
CA LYS A 110 -9.51 -3.62 -5.13
C LYS A 110 -8.66 -2.46 -5.63
N VAL A 111 -7.42 -2.69 -6.03
CA VAL A 111 -6.50 -1.68 -6.53
C VAL A 111 -5.83 -2.20 -7.79
N GLY A 112 -5.73 -1.35 -8.78
CA GLY A 112 -4.99 -1.61 -10.02
C GLY A 112 -4.08 -0.43 -10.35
N ALA A 113 -3.15 -0.63 -11.25
CA ALA A 113 -2.28 0.43 -11.71
C ALA A 113 -2.00 0.32 -13.19
N ILE A 114 -1.93 1.48 -13.84
CA ILE A 114 -1.50 1.60 -15.22
C ILE A 114 -0.06 2.11 -15.19
N LEU A 115 0.85 1.38 -15.82
CA LEU A 115 2.26 1.73 -15.82
C LEU A 115 2.58 2.73 -16.93
N ARG A 116 3.59 3.57 -16.70
CA ARG A 116 4.09 4.51 -17.71
C ARG A 116 4.76 3.78 -18.86
N TYR A 117 5.37 2.65 -18.57
CA TYR A 117 5.97 1.74 -19.53
C TYR A 117 6.00 0.34 -18.92
N ASN A 118 6.19 -0.67 -19.76
CA ASN A 118 6.30 -2.03 -19.26
C ASN A 118 7.76 -2.32 -18.90
N PRO A 119 8.11 -2.47 -17.59
CA PRO A 119 9.48 -2.69 -17.18
C PRO A 119 10.06 -4.02 -17.70
N ASN A 120 9.21 -4.96 -18.11
CA ASN A 120 9.65 -6.23 -18.69
C ASN A 120 10.03 -6.12 -20.16
N TYR A 121 9.87 -4.93 -20.73
CA TYR A 121 10.17 -4.66 -22.15
C TYR A 121 11.52 -3.99 -22.35
N SER A 122 12.26 -3.75 -21.30
CA SER A 122 13.60 -3.19 -21.44
C SER A 122 14.52 -4.29 -21.98
N SER A 123 14.72 -4.27 -23.23
CA SER A 123 15.74 -5.11 -23.85
C SER A 123 17.09 -4.42 -23.81
#